data_25f3cda5abcbd3036c5318605852c2ec
#
_entry.id   25f3cda5abcbd3036c5318605852c2ec
#
_cell.length_a   1.000
_cell.length_b   1.000
_cell.length_c   1.000
_cell.angle_alpha   90.00
_cell.angle_beta   90.00
_cell.angle_gamma   90.00
#
_symmetry.space_group_name_H-M   'P 1'
#
loop_
_entity.id
_entity.type
_entity.pdbx_description
1 polymer ?
#
loop_
_entity_poly.entity_id
_entity_poly.type
_entity_poly.pdbx_seq_one_letter_code
_entity_poly.pdbx_strand_id
1 'polypeptide(L)'
;MTIDLRDPMFRTDPDRFLANKREEAASHADALGAVVVLRHAEVSQLLRDPRLGKDMRRCRGYGMLRPYGAGTTLERYAESWMLSRDPPDHTRLRRLAAQAFTPTAVAQMRSAVEAVAVSLIEALPRHGEVELMSAFAQPFP
;
A
#
# COMPACT_ATOMS: atom_id res chain seq x y z
N MET A 1 4.72 -0.28 -26.06
CA MET A 1 4.03 -1.58 -25.87
C MET A 1 2.92 -1.36 -24.85
N THR A 2 1.83 -2.11 -24.97
CA THR A 2 0.67 -1.92 -24.10
C THR A 2 0.56 -3.09 -23.12
N ILE A 3 0.17 -2.82 -21.88
CA ILE A 3 -0.14 -3.83 -20.87
C ILE A 3 -1.63 -3.74 -20.53
N ASP A 4 -2.32 -4.88 -20.53
CA ASP A 4 -3.72 -4.95 -20.08
C ASP A 4 -3.78 -5.79 -18.79
N LEU A 5 -4.04 -5.14 -17.67
CA LEU A 5 -4.18 -5.81 -16.38
C LEU A 5 -5.52 -6.54 -16.21
N ARG A 6 -6.40 -6.50 -17.22
CA ARG A 6 -7.61 -7.33 -17.30
C ARG A 6 -7.38 -8.65 -18.04
N ASP A 7 -6.19 -8.83 -18.62
CA ASP A 7 -5.83 -10.08 -19.30
C ASP A 7 -6.08 -11.28 -18.37
N PRO A 8 -6.75 -12.34 -18.83
CA PRO A 8 -6.95 -13.55 -18.03
C PRO A 8 -5.66 -14.15 -17.49
N MET A 9 -4.55 -14.05 -18.23
CA MET A 9 -3.24 -14.50 -17.77
C MET A 9 -2.74 -13.73 -16.55
N PHE A 10 -3.00 -12.43 -16.48
CA PHE A 10 -2.66 -11.63 -15.28
C PHE A 10 -3.43 -12.09 -14.05
N ARG A 11 -4.69 -12.55 -14.21
CA ARG A 11 -5.49 -13.08 -13.10
C ARG A 11 -5.07 -14.48 -12.66
N THR A 12 -4.63 -15.31 -13.60
CA THR A 12 -4.30 -16.72 -13.34
C THR A 12 -2.88 -16.87 -12.81
N ASP A 13 -1.92 -16.16 -13.40
CA ASP A 13 -0.51 -16.20 -13.04
C ASP A 13 0.11 -14.81 -13.26
N PRO A 14 -0.09 -13.89 -12.29
CA PRO A 14 0.40 -12.52 -12.38
C PRO A 14 1.93 -12.46 -12.46
N ASP A 15 2.64 -13.35 -11.79
CA ASP A 15 4.09 -13.34 -11.74
C ASP A 15 4.70 -13.66 -13.10
N ARG A 16 4.20 -14.69 -13.75
CA ARG A 16 4.63 -15.08 -15.10
C ARG A 16 4.27 -14.03 -16.14
N PHE A 17 3.04 -13.49 -16.06
CA PHE A 17 2.59 -12.42 -16.94
C PHE A 17 3.51 -11.19 -16.83
N LEU A 18 3.77 -10.72 -15.62
CA LEU A 18 4.63 -9.56 -15.38
C LEU A 18 6.10 -9.84 -15.71
N ALA A 19 6.59 -11.08 -15.53
CA ALA A 19 7.94 -11.45 -15.90
C ALA A 19 8.15 -11.29 -17.42
N ASN A 20 7.25 -11.83 -18.24
CA ASN A 20 7.29 -11.68 -19.69
C ASN A 20 7.28 -10.20 -20.10
N LYS A 21 6.40 -9.40 -19.48
CA LYS A 21 6.32 -7.96 -19.77
C LYS A 21 7.58 -7.20 -19.39
N ARG A 22 8.27 -7.59 -18.32
CA ARG A 22 9.57 -7.01 -17.93
C ARG A 22 10.68 -7.26 -18.94
N GLU A 23 10.65 -8.41 -19.59
CA GLU A 23 11.61 -8.75 -20.67
C GLU A 23 11.34 -7.96 -21.94
N GLU A 24 10.05 -7.75 -22.28
CA GLU A 24 9.65 -7.03 -23.48
C GLU A 24 10.10 -5.57 -23.47
N ALA A 25 9.89 -4.85 -22.36
CA ALA A 25 10.25 -3.43 -22.23
C ALA A 25 10.41 -2.96 -20.77
N ALA A 26 11.14 -1.85 -20.58
CA ALA A 26 11.28 -1.22 -19.28
C ALA A 26 9.98 -0.56 -18.77
N SER A 27 9.13 -0.13 -19.70
CA SER A 27 7.82 0.46 -19.39
C SER A 27 6.79 0.14 -20.45
N HIS A 28 5.53 0.14 -20.03
CA HIS A 28 4.36 -0.12 -20.88
C HIS A 28 3.31 0.97 -20.66
N ALA A 29 2.45 1.23 -21.64
CA ALA A 29 1.24 2.00 -21.45
C ALA A 29 0.09 1.06 -21.08
N ASP A 30 -0.76 1.45 -20.13
CA ASP A 30 -2.01 0.73 -19.89
C ASP A 30 -3.15 1.25 -20.79
N ALA A 31 -4.33 0.65 -20.67
CA ALA A 31 -5.51 1.04 -21.42
C ALA A 31 -6.01 2.46 -21.12
N LEU A 32 -5.57 3.07 -20.05
CA LEU A 32 -5.90 4.45 -19.63
C LEU A 32 -4.81 5.45 -20.01
N GLY A 33 -3.73 4.99 -20.66
CA GLY A 33 -2.58 5.81 -21.02
C GLY A 33 -1.62 6.09 -19.86
N ALA A 34 -1.78 5.40 -18.73
CA ALA A 34 -0.82 5.45 -17.65
C ALA A 34 0.45 4.65 -18.01
N VAL A 35 1.59 5.09 -17.50
CA VAL A 35 2.86 4.38 -17.69
C VAL A 35 3.05 3.36 -16.58
N VAL A 36 3.15 2.09 -16.94
CA VAL A 36 3.41 0.99 -16.02
C VAL A 36 4.89 0.62 -16.10
N VAL A 37 5.59 0.68 -14.97
CA VAL A 37 7.03 0.36 -14.86
C VAL A 37 7.18 -0.89 -13.99
N LEU A 38 7.91 -1.89 -14.50
CA LEU A 38 7.95 -3.23 -13.92
C LEU A 38 9.32 -3.64 -13.37
N ARG A 39 10.40 -2.93 -13.72
CA ARG A 39 11.75 -3.29 -13.27
C ARG A 39 12.08 -2.59 -11.97
N HIS A 40 12.66 -3.33 -11.04
CA HIS A 40 12.97 -2.85 -9.69
C HIS A 40 13.83 -1.58 -9.68
N ALA A 41 14.84 -1.49 -10.53
CA ALA A 41 15.74 -0.33 -10.57
C ALA A 41 14.98 0.96 -10.93
N GLU A 42 14.19 0.91 -11.99
CA GLU A 42 13.39 2.05 -12.47
C GLU A 42 12.29 2.41 -11.46
N VAL A 43 11.58 1.41 -10.90
CA VAL A 43 10.58 1.65 -9.86
C VAL A 43 11.21 2.33 -8.64
N SER A 44 12.37 1.83 -8.17
CA SER A 44 13.08 2.41 -7.03
C SER A 44 13.55 3.84 -7.30
N GLN A 45 13.97 4.14 -8.52
CA GLN A 45 14.35 5.49 -8.94
C GLN A 45 13.12 6.42 -8.95
N LEU A 46 12.03 5.99 -9.58
CA LEU A 46 10.81 6.78 -9.69
C LEU A 46 10.17 7.07 -8.33
N LEU A 47 10.15 6.09 -7.41
CA LEU A 47 9.62 6.29 -6.06
C LEU A 47 10.37 7.33 -5.23
N ARG A 48 11.60 7.65 -5.61
CA ARG A 48 12.45 8.67 -4.96
C ARG A 48 12.53 9.98 -5.72
N ASP A 49 11.96 10.03 -6.92
CA ASP A 49 12.02 11.23 -7.76
C ASP A 49 11.07 12.31 -7.22
N PRO A 50 11.59 13.47 -6.79
CA PRO A 50 10.78 14.53 -6.21
C PRO A 50 9.83 15.22 -7.22
N ARG A 51 10.00 14.95 -8.50
CA ARG A 51 9.11 15.45 -9.56
C ARG A 51 7.82 14.67 -9.65
N LEU A 52 7.77 13.45 -9.09
CA LEU A 52 6.58 12.60 -9.10
C LEU A 52 5.78 12.81 -7.82
N GLY A 53 4.54 13.22 -7.98
CA GLY A 53 3.57 13.37 -6.91
C GLY A 53 2.70 12.13 -6.72
N LYS A 54 2.01 12.09 -5.58
CA LYS A 54 1.03 11.05 -5.23
C LYS A 54 -0.40 11.58 -5.16
N ASP A 55 -0.57 12.89 -5.23
CA ASP A 55 -1.88 13.52 -5.21
C ASP A 55 -2.59 13.30 -6.53
N MET A 56 -3.45 12.29 -6.56
CA MET A 56 -4.22 11.90 -7.74
C MET A 56 -5.06 13.03 -8.32
N ARG A 57 -5.48 14.00 -7.50
CA ARG A 57 -6.27 15.17 -7.96
C ARG A 57 -5.50 16.05 -8.96
N ARG A 58 -4.17 15.97 -8.94
CA ARG A 58 -3.26 16.66 -9.86
C ARG A 58 -3.02 15.89 -11.16
N CYS A 59 -3.49 14.66 -11.26
CA CYS A 59 -3.39 13.86 -12.48
C CYS A 59 -4.38 14.35 -13.54
N ARG A 60 -3.95 14.39 -14.80
CA ARG A 60 -4.81 14.73 -15.97
C ARG A 60 -5.88 13.67 -16.06
N GLY A 61 -6.21 12.77 -15.76
CA GLY A 61 -7.27 11.76 -15.87
C GLY A 61 -8.03 11.53 -14.56
N TYR A 62 -7.81 12.36 -13.53
CA TYR A 62 -8.40 12.09 -12.23
C TYR A 62 -9.92 11.89 -12.27
N GLY A 63 -10.63 12.68 -13.06
CA GLY A 63 -12.07 12.54 -13.22
C GLY A 63 -12.50 11.18 -13.79
N MET A 64 -11.65 10.52 -14.57
CA MET A 64 -11.88 9.18 -15.13
C MET A 64 -11.39 8.06 -14.18
N LEU A 65 -10.43 8.38 -13.30
CA LEU A 65 -9.77 7.43 -12.41
C LEU A 65 -10.35 7.40 -10.99
N ARG A 66 -11.46 8.10 -10.72
CA ARG A 66 -12.07 8.16 -9.39
C ARG A 66 -12.43 6.77 -8.85
N PRO A 67 -11.51 6.09 -8.17
CA PRO A 67 -11.69 4.67 -7.80
C PRO A 67 -12.77 4.47 -6.73
N TYR A 68 -13.13 5.55 -6.06
CA TYR A 68 -14.10 5.52 -4.94
C TYR A 68 -15.45 6.14 -5.29
N GLY A 69 -15.65 6.54 -6.55
CA GLY A 69 -16.85 7.23 -7.00
C GLY A 69 -16.91 8.72 -6.63
N ALA A 70 -17.37 9.54 -7.57
CA ALA A 70 -17.41 10.98 -7.42
C ALA A 70 -18.31 11.44 -6.26
N GLY A 71 -17.81 12.27 -5.37
CA GLY A 71 -18.55 12.88 -4.26
C GLY A 71 -18.92 11.92 -3.11
N THR A 72 -18.44 10.69 -3.14
CA THR A 72 -18.70 9.72 -2.06
C THR A 72 -17.95 10.06 -0.78
N THR A 73 -18.44 9.57 0.36
CA THR A 73 -17.73 9.69 1.64
C THR A 73 -16.36 9.02 1.58
N LEU A 74 -16.24 7.88 0.90
CA LEU A 74 -14.98 7.16 0.75
C LEU A 74 -13.96 7.97 -0.07
N GLU A 75 -14.37 8.64 -1.14
CA GLU A 75 -13.50 9.53 -1.89
C GLU A 75 -12.95 10.66 -1.00
N ARG A 76 -13.81 11.33 -0.22
CA ARG A 76 -13.38 12.39 0.71
C ARG A 76 -12.39 11.89 1.76
N TYR A 77 -12.58 10.68 2.29
CA TYR A 77 -11.62 10.07 3.21
C TYR A 77 -10.30 9.75 2.51
N ALA A 78 -10.34 9.12 1.35
CA ALA A 78 -9.13 8.77 0.59
C ALA A 78 -8.33 10.01 0.18
N GLU A 79 -9.01 11.09 -0.20
CA GLU A 79 -8.37 12.37 -0.49
C GLU A 79 -7.74 13.04 0.74
N SER A 80 -8.22 12.75 1.93
CA SER A 80 -7.67 13.29 3.18
C SER A 80 -6.46 12.50 3.71
N TRP A 81 -6.21 11.28 3.21
CA TRP A 81 -5.11 10.44 3.65
C TRP A 81 -3.75 11.09 3.36
N MET A 82 -2.85 11.00 4.30
CA MET A 82 -1.46 11.46 4.13
C MET A 82 -0.78 10.81 2.91
N LEU A 83 -1.12 9.54 2.62
CA LEU A 83 -0.61 8.81 1.46
C LEU A 83 -0.98 9.48 0.13
N SER A 84 -2.13 10.14 0.06
CA SER A 84 -2.67 10.80 -1.13
C SER A 84 -2.33 12.29 -1.20
N ARG A 85 -1.37 12.75 -0.41
CA ARG A 85 -0.95 14.16 -0.36
C ARG A 85 0.48 14.35 -0.85
N ASP A 86 0.71 15.48 -1.49
CA ASP A 86 2.04 15.97 -1.82
C ASP A 86 2.49 17.09 -0.86
N PRO A 87 3.78 17.44 -0.82
CA PRO A 87 4.23 18.62 -0.12
C PRO A 87 3.45 19.89 -0.55
N PRO A 88 3.16 20.83 0.36
CA PRO A 88 3.61 20.87 1.77
C PRO A 88 2.75 20.06 2.75
N ASP A 89 1.54 19.67 2.39
CA ASP A 89 0.58 18.99 3.28
C ASP A 89 1.10 17.65 3.77
N HIS A 90 1.63 16.81 2.87
CA HIS A 90 2.26 15.55 3.25
C HIS A 90 3.36 15.75 4.29
N THR A 91 4.25 16.71 4.06
CA THR A 91 5.38 17.00 4.97
C THR A 91 4.88 17.41 6.36
N ARG A 92 3.85 18.25 6.40
CA ARG A 92 3.24 18.69 7.66
C ARG A 92 2.62 17.52 8.43
N LEU A 93 1.78 16.73 7.77
CA LEU A 93 1.09 15.59 8.39
C LEU A 93 2.08 14.53 8.85
N ARG A 94 3.06 14.19 8.00
CA ARG A 94 4.11 13.22 8.34
C ARG A 94 4.93 13.66 9.55
N ARG A 95 5.25 14.94 9.67
CA ARG A 95 5.99 15.45 10.83
C ARG A 95 5.19 15.31 12.12
N LEU A 96 3.88 15.55 12.10
CA LEU A 96 3.01 15.34 13.25
C LEU A 96 2.94 13.87 13.66
N ALA A 97 2.70 12.99 12.70
CA ALA A 97 2.65 11.55 12.94
C ALA A 97 4.00 10.99 13.44
N ALA A 98 5.11 11.45 12.89
CA ALA A 98 6.46 10.97 13.23
C ALA A 98 6.81 11.18 14.73
N GLN A 99 6.19 12.13 15.40
CA GLN A 99 6.41 12.36 16.83
C GLN A 99 5.94 11.17 17.69
N ALA A 100 4.90 10.46 17.25
CA ALA A 100 4.38 9.27 17.93
C ALA A 100 5.20 8.00 17.63
N PHE A 101 6.01 8.00 16.56
CA PHE A 101 6.78 6.84 16.09
C PHE A 101 8.29 7.01 16.27
N THR A 102 8.70 7.67 17.33
CA THR A 102 10.13 7.76 17.67
C THR A 102 10.66 6.41 18.16
N PRO A 103 11.97 6.11 17.98
CA PRO A 103 12.56 4.88 18.52
C PRO A 103 12.28 4.67 20.00
N THR A 104 12.29 5.73 20.80
CA THR A 104 11.97 5.71 22.23
C THR A 104 10.51 5.35 22.49
N ALA A 105 9.56 5.97 21.77
CA ALA A 105 8.14 5.65 21.92
C ALA A 105 7.85 4.18 21.53
N VAL A 106 8.45 3.70 20.44
CA VAL A 106 8.32 2.30 20.02
C VAL A 106 8.91 1.35 21.06
N ALA A 107 10.09 1.66 21.62
CA ALA A 107 10.71 0.84 22.67
C ALA A 107 9.85 0.76 23.94
N GLN A 108 9.16 1.82 24.30
CA GLN A 108 8.23 1.85 25.45
C GLN A 108 7.01 0.94 25.28
N MET A 109 6.61 0.66 24.03
CA MET A 109 5.48 -0.25 23.75
C MET A 109 5.84 -1.73 23.90
N ARG A 110 7.13 -2.09 23.90
CA ARG A 110 7.60 -3.48 23.87
C ARG A 110 6.94 -4.35 24.96
N SER A 111 6.97 -3.90 26.21
CA SER A 111 6.42 -4.68 27.32
C SER A 111 4.91 -4.89 27.21
N ALA A 112 4.19 -3.90 26.72
CA ALA A 112 2.75 -4.01 26.48
C ALA A 112 2.44 -4.99 25.36
N VAL A 113 3.20 -4.92 24.26
CA VAL A 113 3.09 -5.85 23.12
C VAL A 113 3.39 -7.29 23.56
N GLU A 114 4.47 -7.49 24.33
CA GLU A 114 4.84 -8.80 24.86
C GLU A 114 3.75 -9.34 25.80
N ALA A 115 3.18 -8.54 26.68
CA ALA A 115 2.10 -8.96 27.57
C ALA A 115 0.84 -9.39 26.80
N VAL A 116 0.44 -8.65 25.77
CA VAL A 116 -0.69 -9.03 24.91
C VAL A 116 -0.38 -10.35 24.19
N ALA A 117 0.80 -10.50 23.60
CA ALA A 117 1.19 -11.72 22.91
C ALA A 117 1.15 -12.94 23.84
N VAL A 118 1.72 -12.84 25.05
CA VAL A 118 1.70 -13.91 26.06
C VAL A 118 0.25 -14.26 26.43
N SER A 119 -0.58 -13.26 26.73
CA SER A 119 -1.98 -13.49 27.10
C SER A 119 -2.76 -14.25 26.01
N LEU A 120 -2.55 -13.88 24.73
CA LEU A 120 -3.21 -14.55 23.61
C LEU A 120 -2.69 -15.99 23.43
N ILE A 121 -1.38 -16.22 23.59
CA ILE A 121 -0.80 -17.56 23.51
C ILE A 121 -1.30 -18.46 24.65
N GLU A 122 -1.38 -17.94 25.87
CA GLU A 122 -1.89 -18.68 27.03
C GLU A 122 -3.38 -19.05 26.90
N ALA A 123 -4.15 -18.26 26.16
CA ALA A 123 -5.55 -18.53 25.86
C ALA A 123 -5.75 -19.62 24.79
N LEU A 124 -4.70 -20.00 24.03
CA LEU A 124 -4.80 -21.05 23.03
C LEU A 124 -5.02 -22.43 23.68
N PRO A 125 -5.81 -23.33 23.05
CA PRO A 125 -5.94 -24.70 23.50
C PRO A 125 -4.59 -25.40 23.48
N ARG A 126 -4.29 -26.15 24.55
CA ARG A 126 -3.02 -26.89 24.68
C ARG A 126 -2.91 -28.10 23.75
N HIS A 127 -4.03 -28.59 23.24
CA HIS A 127 -4.12 -29.76 22.36
C HIS A 127 -5.15 -29.51 21.28
N GLY A 128 -4.98 -30.14 20.11
CA GLY A 128 -5.86 -30.03 18.99
C GLY A 128 -5.45 -28.92 18.01
N GLU A 129 -6.35 -28.58 17.10
CA GLU A 129 -6.18 -27.53 16.09
C GLU A 129 -6.78 -26.22 16.57
N VAL A 130 -6.17 -25.10 16.15
CA VAL A 130 -6.67 -23.75 16.42
C VAL A 130 -6.68 -22.92 15.13
N GLU A 131 -7.72 -22.15 14.93
CA GLU A 131 -7.76 -21.16 13.85
C GLU A 131 -6.97 -19.92 14.30
N LEU A 132 -5.74 -19.80 13.78
CA LEU A 132 -4.75 -18.82 14.23
C LEU A 132 -5.15 -17.36 13.93
N MET A 133 -5.90 -17.14 12.85
CA MET A 133 -6.30 -15.78 12.48
C MET A 133 -7.24 -15.16 13.52
N SER A 134 -8.30 -15.88 13.89
CA SER A 134 -9.27 -15.39 14.89
C SER A 134 -8.76 -15.45 16.32
N ALA A 135 -7.95 -16.48 16.65
CA ALA A 135 -7.50 -16.69 18.02
C ALA A 135 -6.27 -15.83 18.38
N PHE A 136 -5.45 -15.45 17.40
CA PHE A 136 -4.21 -14.70 17.66
C PHE A 136 -4.03 -13.50 16.76
N ALA A 137 -4.05 -13.67 15.42
CA ALA A 137 -3.60 -12.62 14.51
C ALA A 137 -4.56 -11.42 14.42
N GLN A 138 -5.88 -11.63 14.57
CA GLN A 138 -6.85 -10.52 14.59
C GLN A 138 -6.87 -9.75 15.92
N PRO A 139 -6.84 -10.39 17.09
CA PRO A 139 -6.80 -9.67 18.36
C PRO A 139 -5.43 -9.10 18.72
N PHE A 140 -4.37 -9.54 18.05
CA PHE A 140 -3.02 -8.98 18.19
C PHE A 140 -2.81 -7.89 17.13
N PRO A 141 -3.04 -6.61 17.41
CA PRO A 141 -2.88 -5.50 16.47
C PRO A 141 -1.44 -5.07 16.27
#